data_3664e0a16cd89e7d5789de96a59f466e
#
_entry.id   3664e0a16cd89e7d5789de96a59f466e
#
_cell.length_a   1.000
_cell.length_b   1.000
_cell.length_c   1.000
_cell.angle_alpha   90.00
_cell.angle_beta   90.00
_cell.angle_gamma   90.00
#
_symmetry.space_group_name_H-M   'P 1'
#
loop_
_entity.id
_entity.type
_entity.pdbx_description
1 polymer ?
#
loop_
_entity_poly.entity_id
_entity_poly.type
_entity_poly.pdbx_seq_one_letter_code
_entity_poly.pdbx_strand_id
1 'polypeptide(L)'
;MPYCKKVKLTEDDLLWINHFKEKDTIYYLSNQNHIDTVIVKDVQICNPKNTFIFDTEGENWLEGDNEFYGFATVDLSLIHFTDTFLIRFEIERIAKLGTLRSSCNFCEWSWMNKKIHANAINIQGQCFKNCISMDIKKMERNKGDQPHIGLKSVIWDKEKGLIQYSLLNGISYTIISAHKQY
;
A
#
# COMPACT_ATOMS: atom_id res chain seq x y z
N MET A 1 33.80 13.47 -3.90
CA MET A 1 32.97 13.11 -2.73
C MET A 1 31.65 12.59 -3.28
N PRO A 2 31.18 11.40 -2.91
CA PRO A 2 29.88 10.93 -3.31
C PRO A 2 28.82 11.79 -2.62
N TYR A 3 27.99 12.47 -3.39
CA TYR A 3 26.85 13.22 -2.87
C TYR A 3 25.77 12.23 -2.46
N CYS A 4 25.45 12.15 -1.17
CA CYS A 4 24.23 11.48 -0.70
C CYS A 4 23.01 12.27 -1.23
N LYS A 5 22.35 11.75 -2.24
CA LYS A 5 21.17 12.39 -2.81
C LYS A 5 19.95 11.96 -1.99
N LYS A 6 19.46 12.85 -1.14
CA LYS A 6 18.16 12.64 -0.45
C LYS A 6 17.04 12.74 -1.47
N VAL A 7 16.16 11.76 -1.51
CA VAL A 7 15.00 11.76 -2.39
C VAL A 7 13.74 11.79 -1.54
N LYS A 8 12.85 12.73 -1.86
CA LYS A 8 11.57 12.91 -1.18
C LYS A 8 10.44 12.36 -2.03
N LEU A 9 9.38 11.91 -1.36
CA LEU A 9 8.09 11.74 -1.98
C LEU A 9 7.51 13.12 -2.32
N THR A 10 6.95 13.25 -3.51
CA THR A 10 6.21 14.43 -3.93
C THR A 10 4.79 14.39 -3.38
N GLU A 11 4.07 15.51 -3.44
CA GLU A 11 2.64 15.56 -3.09
C GLU A 11 1.83 14.59 -3.96
N ASP A 12 2.19 14.47 -5.25
CA ASP A 12 1.58 13.52 -6.17
C ASP A 12 1.83 12.06 -5.80
N ASP A 13 3.03 11.74 -5.28
CA ASP A 13 3.32 10.41 -4.74
C ASP A 13 2.47 10.10 -3.51
N LEU A 14 2.32 11.08 -2.63
CA LEU A 14 1.57 10.92 -1.38
C LEU A 14 0.07 10.70 -1.59
N LEU A 15 -0.49 11.01 -2.77
CA LEU A 15 -1.88 10.70 -3.09
C LEU A 15 -2.22 9.20 -2.97
N TRP A 16 -1.23 8.32 -3.05
CA TRP A 16 -1.42 6.88 -2.82
C TRP A 16 -1.79 6.52 -1.38
N ILE A 17 -1.51 7.41 -0.40
CA ILE A 17 -1.61 7.15 1.05
C ILE A 17 -2.43 8.22 1.80
N ASN A 18 -2.34 9.50 1.42
CA ASN A 18 -2.84 10.65 2.20
C ASN A 18 -4.35 10.66 2.49
N HIS A 19 -5.14 9.85 1.77
CA HIS A 19 -6.58 9.77 1.99
C HIS A 19 -6.95 8.91 3.20
N PHE A 20 -6.01 8.11 3.73
CA PHE A 20 -6.21 7.31 4.93
C PHE A 20 -5.92 8.12 6.20
N LYS A 21 -6.73 7.88 7.22
CA LYS A 21 -6.48 8.35 8.58
C LYS A 21 -6.63 7.16 9.53
N GLU A 22 -5.84 7.13 10.59
CA GLU A 22 -5.97 6.12 11.64
C GLU A 22 -7.41 6.03 12.14
N LYS A 23 -7.88 4.81 12.38
CA LYS A 23 -9.24 4.47 12.82
C LYS A 23 -10.34 4.68 11.78
N ASP A 24 -10.05 5.20 10.60
CA ASP A 24 -11.05 5.20 9.52
C ASP A 24 -11.51 3.77 9.24
N THR A 25 -12.81 3.64 8.98
CA THR A 25 -13.44 2.37 8.68
C THR A 25 -13.98 2.39 7.25
N ILE A 26 -13.62 1.38 6.48
CA ILE A 26 -13.95 1.25 5.06
C ILE A 26 -14.75 -0.04 4.88
N TYR A 27 -15.86 0.03 4.15
CA TYR A 27 -16.73 -1.12 3.91
C TYR A 27 -16.63 -1.59 2.47
N TYR A 28 -16.63 -2.91 2.30
CA TYR A 28 -16.57 -3.60 1.02
C TYR A 28 -17.76 -4.53 0.89
N LEU A 29 -18.45 -4.45 -0.24
CA LEU A 29 -19.54 -5.35 -0.57
C LEU A 29 -19.08 -6.40 -1.58
N SER A 30 -19.36 -7.65 -1.28
CA SER A 30 -19.11 -8.74 -2.22
C SER A 30 -20.19 -8.84 -3.28
N ASN A 31 -19.86 -9.52 -4.40
CA ASN A 31 -20.84 -9.91 -5.42
C ASN A 31 -21.86 -10.95 -4.92
N GLN A 32 -21.74 -11.41 -3.67
CA GLN A 32 -22.69 -12.28 -2.98
C GLN A 32 -23.39 -11.59 -1.80
N ASN A 33 -23.35 -10.25 -1.73
CA ASN A 33 -23.96 -9.43 -0.68
C ASN A 33 -23.40 -9.63 0.75
N HIS A 34 -22.17 -10.12 0.89
CA HIS A 34 -21.44 -10.10 2.15
C HIS A 34 -20.67 -8.79 2.33
N ILE A 35 -20.58 -8.30 3.55
CA ILE A 35 -19.85 -7.07 3.88
C ILE A 35 -18.59 -7.43 4.64
N ASP A 36 -17.46 -6.95 4.15
CA ASP A 36 -16.19 -6.95 4.86
C ASP A 36 -15.87 -5.53 5.33
N THR A 37 -15.12 -5.45 6.42
CA THR A 37 -14.72 -4.19 7.04
C THR A 37 -13.21 -4.08 7.06
N VAL A 38 -12.69 -2.94 6.63
CA VAL A 38 -11.26 -2.61 6.74
C VAL A 38 -11.11 -1.42 7.69
N ILE A 39 -10.23 -1.59 8.69
CA ILE A 39 -9.89 -0.53 9.66
C ILE A 39 -8.46 -0.08 9.40
N VAL A 40 -8.26 1.23 9.24
CA VAL A 40 -6.93 1.83 9.15
C VAL A 40 -6.27 1.79 10.51
N LYS A 41 -5.14 1.08 10.62
CA LYS A 41 -4.41 0.89 11.88
C LYS A 41 -3.33 1.94 12.10
N ASP A 42 -2.57 2.22 11.03
CA ASP A 42 -1.44 3.15 11.10
C ASP A 42 -1.20 3.77 9.71
N VAL A 43 -0.73 5.01 9.71
CA VAL A 43 -0.30 5.73 8.51
C VAL A 43 1.02 6.42 8.81
N GLN A 44 2.08 6.02 8.14
CA GLN A 44 3.40 6.60 8.34
C GLN A 44 3.88 7.29 7.06
N ILE A 45 4.41 8.49 7.20
CA ILE A 45 5.04 9.22 6.11
C ILE A 45 6.42 9.68 6.59
N CYS A 46 7.45 9.12 5.99
CA CYS A 46 8.83 9.48 6.24
C CYS A 46 9.40 10.20 5.01
N ASN A 47 9.47 11.52 5.13
CA ASN A 47 10.10 12.38 4.12
C ASN A 47 11.30 13.07 4.76
N PRO A 48 12.55 12.84 4.30
CA PRO A 48 13.72 13.45 4.91
C PRO A 48 13.59 14.99 4.90
N LYS A 49 13.58 15.58 6.12
CA LYS A 49 13.34 17.03 6.29
C LYS A 49 14.54 17.87 5.88
N ASN A 50 15.77 17.36 6.03
CA ASN A 50 16.99 18.12 5.82
C ASN A 50 17.76 17.66 4.59
N THR A 51 18.23 18.62 3.79
CA THR A 51 19.11 18.40 2.64
C THR A 51 20.60 18.40 3.05
N PHE A 52 20.93 18.58 4.32
CA PHE A 52 22.30 18.67 4.80
C PHE A 52 22.93 17.30 5.02
N ILE A 53 24.22 17.19 4.64
CA ILE A 53 25.03 15.98 4.56
C ILE A 53 25.42 15.42 5.95
N PHE A 54 25.24 16.21 7.01
CA PHE A 54 25.60 15.83 8.37
C PHE A 54 24.33 15.70 9.22
N ASP A 55 23.77 14.49 9.24
CA ASP A 55 22.83 14.11 10.28
C ASP A 55 23.64 13.47 11.43
N THR A 56 23.90 14.26 12.46
CA THR A 56 24.69 13.83 13.63
C THR A 56 23.86 13.00 14.62
N GLU A 57 22.57 12.79 14.35
CA GLU A 57 21.65 12.05 15.21
C GLU A 57 21.48 10.57 14.82
N GLY A 58 22.05 10.12 13.72
CA GLY A 58 21.98 8.72 13.27
C GLY A 58 23.17 7.90 13.79
N GLU A 59 22.89 6.76 14.41
CA GLU A 59 23.91 5.81 14.89
C GLU A 59 24.79 5.20 13.77
N ASN A 60 24.49 5.45 12.49
CA ASN A 60 25.08 4.77 11.32
C ASN A 60 25.95 5.67 10.43
N TRP A 61 26.58 6.69 10.94
CA TRP A 61 27.40 7.59 10.12
C TRP A 61 28.69 6.95 9.54
N LEU A 62 29.04 5.74 9.98
CA LEU A 62 30.24 4.99 9.56
C LEU A 62 29.96 3.82 8.60
N GLU A 63 28.71 3.42 8.42
CA GLU A 63 28.39 2.32 7.51
C GLU A 63 27.89 2.89 6.18
N GLY A 64 28.72 2.80 5.15
CA GLY A 64 28.58 3.18 3.76
C GLY A 64 27.18 3.41 3.20
N ASP A 65 27.09 4.10 2.06
CA ASP A 65 25.88 4.38 1.25
C ASP A 65 24.57 4.64 2.03
N ASN A 66 24.54 5.70 2.86
CA ASN A 66 23.30 6.21 3.46
C ASN A 66 22.38 6.75 2.35
N GLU A 67 21.67 5.86 1.69
CA GLU A 67 20.61 6.23 0.75
C GLU A 67 19.38 6.65 1.56
N PHE A 68 19.24 7.94 1.79
CA PHE A 68 18.00 8.49 2.37
C PHE A 68 16.90 8.47 1.30
N TYR A 69 15.90 7.64 1.50
CA TYR A 69 14.74 7.53 0.64
C TYR A 69 13.47 8.00 1.37
N GLY A 70 12.56 8.61 0.62
CA GLY A 70 11.23 8.91 1.11
C GLY A 70 10.35 7.68 0.99
N PHE A 71 9.63 7.31 2.06
CA PHE A 71 8.64 6.26 2.02
C PHE A 71 7.36 6.67 2.74
N ALA A 72 6.25 6.05 2.37
CA ALA A 72 5.00 6.16 3.11
C ALA A 72 4.30 4.80 3.12
N THR A 73 3.69 4.47 4.27
CA THR A 73 3.01 3.21 4.50
C THR A 73 1.62 3.42 5.05
N VAL A 74 0.71 2.50 4.76
CA VAL A 74 -0.56 2.33 5.46
C VAL A 74 -0.74 0.88 5.87
N ASP A 75 -1.06 0.69 7.13
CA ASP A 75 -1.42 -0.60 7.72
C ASP A 75 -2.93 -0.69 7.91
N LEU A 76 -3.51 -1.72 7.32
CA LEU A 76 -4.95 -1.97 7.34
C LEU A 76 -5.25 -3.31 8.01
N SER A 77 -6.37 -3.36 8.71
CA SER A 77 -6.92 -4.60 9.30
C SER A 77 -8.21 -4.95 8.57
N LEU A 78 -8.19 -6.00 7.75
CA LEU A 78 -9.37 -6.54 7.07
C LEU A 78 -10.06 -7.54 7.99
N ILE A 79 -11.32 -7.30 8.28
CA ILE A 79 -12.22 -8.23 8.98
C ILE A 79 -13.08 -8.92 7.93
N HIS A 80 -12.82 -10.22 7.75
CA HIS A 80 -13.54 -11.09 6.82
C HIS A 80 -14.20 -12.20 7.61
N PHE A 81 -15.54 -12.18 7.73
CA PHE A 81 -16.31 -13.00 8.66
C PHE A 81 -15.80 -12.85 10.10
N THR A 82 -15.20 -13.90 10.66
CA THR A 82 -14.65 -13.93 12.03
C THR A 82 -13.15 -13.70 12.08
N ASP A 83 -12.48 -13.72 10.94
CA ASP A 83 -11.03 -13.65 10.84
C ASP A 83 -10.55 -12.23 10.58
N THR A 84 -9.36 -11.91 11.07
CA THR A 84 -8.72 -10.63 10.88
C THR A 84 -7.41 -10.83 10.12
N PHE A 85 -7.24 -10.08 9.02
CA PHE A 85 -6.10 -10.15 8.15
C PHE A 85 -5.39 -8.80 8.10
N LEU A 86 -4.07 -8.82 8.09
CA LEU A 86 -3.27 -7.61 7.96
C LEU A 86 -2.94 -7.34 6.49
N ILE A 87 -3.07 -6.08 6.10
CA ILE A 87 -2.68 -5.56 4.80
C ILE A 87 -1.75 -4.38 5.06
N ARG A 88 -0.57 -4.39 4.43
CA ARG A 88 0.33 -3.24 4.40
C ARG A 88 0.55 -2.82 2.96
N PHE A 89 0.34 -1.57 2.67
CA PHE A 89 0.73 -0.98 1.39
C PHE A 89 1.77 0.10 1.64
N GLU A 90 2.81 0.09 0.83
CA GLU A 90 3.94 1.00 0.93
C GLU A 90 4.29 1.58 -0.43
N ILE A 91 4.69 2.83 -0.43
CA ILE A 91 5.35 3.48 -1.55
C ILE A 91 6.72 3.97 -1.10
N GLU A 92 7.70 3.87 -2.00
CA GLU A 92 9.05 4.36 -1.78
C GLU A 92 9.62 5.02 -3.04
N ARG A 93 10.51 5.99 -2.86
CA ARG A 93 11.26 6.60 -3.95
C ARG A 93 12.75 6.41 -3.72
N ILE A 94 13.38 5.61 -4.56
CA ILE A 94 14.79 5.24 -4.45
C ILE A 94 15.66 6.26 -5.20
N ALA A 95 16.70 6.78 -4.53
CA ALA A 95 17.58 7.84 -5.03
C ALA A 95 18.25 7.51 -6.37
N LYS A 96 18.79 6.30 -6.54
CA LYS A 96 19.51 5.89 -7.75
C LYS A 96 18.61 5.78 -8.97
N LEU A 97 17.33 5.48 -8.79
CA LEU A 97 16.42 5.16 -9.88
C LEU A 97 15.43 6.28 -10.18
N GLY A 98 15.22 7.24 -9.26
CA GLY A 98 14.25 8.33 -9.40
C GLY A 98 12.80 7.87 -9.58
N THR A 99 12.56 6.55 -9.51
CA THR A 99 11.26 5.93 -9.78
C THR A 99 10.51 5.66 -8.49
N LEU A 100 9.20 5.94 -8.50
CA LEU A 100 8.30 5.51 -7.45
C LEU A 100 8.05 4.01 -7.55
N ARG A 101 8.15 3.32 -6.43
CA ARG A 101 7.88 1.89 -6.29
C ARG A 101 6.80 1.64 -5.27
N SER A 102 6.16 0.49 -5.35
CA SER A 102 5.20 0.03 -4.37
C SER A 102 5.50 -1.37 -3.89
N SER A 103 5.15 -1.61 -2.65
CA SER A 103 5.09 -2.93 -2.03
C SER A 103 3.70 -3.11 -1.41
N CYS A 104 3.18 -4.32 -1.43
CA CYS A 104 1.92 -4.65 -0.77
C CYS A 104 2.05 -6.05 -0.15
N ASN A 105 1.86 -6.12 1.15
CA ASN A 105 1.66 -7.38 1.85
C ASN A 105 0.16 -7.54 2.11
N PHE A 106 -0.45 -8.56 1.56
CA PHE A 106 -1.84 -8.90 1.77
C PHE A 106 -1.93 -10.33 2.30
N CYS A 107 -2.13 -10.45 3.60
CA CYS A 107 -2.09 -11.75 4.30
C CYS A 107 -0.77 -12.50 4.03
N GLU A 108 -0.88 -13.71 3.45
CA GLU A 108 0.26 -14.55 3.09
C GLU A 108 0.96 -14.16 1.78
N TRP A 109 0.51 -13.13 1.07
CA TRP A 109 1.02 -12.73 -0.24
C TRP A 109 1.76 -11.40 -0.20
N SER A 110 2.92 -11.36 -0.86
CA SER A 110 3.75 -10.17 -0.96
C SER A 110 3.96 -9.75 -2.40
N TRP A 111 3.65 -8.50 -2.69
CA TRP A 111 4.03 -7.78 -3.91
C TRP A 111 5.15 -6.82 -3.52
N MET A 112 6.40 -7.14 -3.89
CA MET A 112 7.54 -6.43 -3.35
C MET A 112 8.21 -5.54 -4.40
N ASN A 113 8.45 -4.28 -4.03
CA ASN A 113 9.39 -3.37 -4.65
C ASN A 113 9.21 -3.23 -6.18
N LYS A 114 7.97 -3.15 -6.66
CA LYS A 114 7.66 -3.03 -8.08
C LYS A 114 7.52 -1.55 -8.48
N LYS A 115 8.08 -1.18 -9.65
CA LYS A 115 7.81 0.12 -10.25
C LYS A 115 6.29 0.28 -10.45
N ILE A 116 5.77 1.43 -10.05
CA ILE A 116 4.35 1.73 -10.21
C ILE A 116 4.02 1.92 -11.70
N HIS A 117 3.11 1.10 -12.19
CA HIS A 117 2.47 1.23 -13.50
C HIS A 117 0.97 1.35 -13.27
N ALA A 118 0.49 2.60 -13.22
CA ALA A 118 -0.92 2.88 -13.04
C ALA A 118 -1.67 2.77 -14.37
N ASN A 119 -2.85 2.14 -14.33
CA ASN A 119 -3.73 1.95 -15.48
C ASN A 119 -5.17 2.34 -15.11
N ALA A 120 -5.98 2.67 -16.12
CA ALA A 120 -7.41 2.83 -15.91
C ALA A 120 -8.08 1.45 -15.81
N ILE A 121 -8.93 1.29 -14.79
CA ILE A 121 -9.68 0.05 -14.56
C ILE A 121 -11.17 0.41 -14.41
N ASN A 122 -12.05 -0.37 -15.04
CA ASN A 122 -13.50 -0.22 -14.89
C ASN A 122 -14.01 -1.30 -13.93
N ILE A 123 -14.67 -0.88 -12.85
CA ILE A 123 -15.28 -1.76 -11.86
C ILE A 123 -16.76 -1.37 -11.73
N GLN A 124 -17.65 -2.27 -12.06
CA GLN A 124 -19.11 -2.07 -11.97
C GLN A 124 -19.59 -0.77 -12.65
N GLY A 125 -18.98 -0.44 -13.82
CA GLY A 125 -19.34 0.77 -14.59
C GLY A 125 -18.63 2.05 -14.13
N GLN A 126 -17.92 2.04 -13.01
CA GLN A 126 -17.10 3.17 -12.55
C GLN A 126 -15.66 3.05 -13.08
N CYS A 127 -15.15 4.08 -13.73
CA CYS A 127 -13.76 4.15 -14.22
C CYS A 127 -12.86 4.76 -13.16
N PHE A 128 -11.84 4.01 -12.73
CA PHE A 128 -10.75 4.44 -11.85
C PHE A 128 -9.50 4.63 -12.73
N LYS A 129 -8.92 5.83 -12.74
CA LYS A 129 -7.91 6.21 -13.74
C LYS A 129 -6.47 5.78 -13.38
N ASN A 130 -6.16 5.70 -12.11
CA ASN A 130 -4.79 5.53 -11.61
C ASN A 130 -4.70 4.31 -10.67
N CYS A 131 -4.89 3.09 -11.20
CA CYS A 131 -4.90 1.88 -10.41
C CYS A 131 -3.66 1.01 -10.64
N ILE A 132 -3.21 0.35 -9.57
CA ILE A 132 -2.29 -0.78 -9.61
C ILE A 132 -3.12 -2.05 -9.46
N SER A 133 -2.96 -3.00 -10.40
CA SER A 133 -3.53 -4.33 -10.28
C SER A 133 -2.43 -5.32 -9.91
N MET A 134 -2.61 -6.00 -8.79
CA MET A 134 -1.70 -6.99 -8.24
C MET A 134 -2.35 -8.37 -8.31
N ASP A 135 -1.84 -9.24 -9.19
CA ASP A 135 -2.32 -10.61 -9.35
C ASP A 135 -1.43 -11.56 -8.53
N ILE A 136 -2.06 -12.49 -7.79
CA ILE A 136 -1.36 -13.48 -6.96
C ILE A 136 -0.28 -14.26 -7.73
N LYS A 137 -0.47 -14.51 -9.05
CA LYS A 137 0.52 -15.18 -9.89
C LYS A 137 1.85 -14.42 -9.99
N LYS A 138 1.85 -13.12 -9.65
CA LYS A 138 3.01 -12.23 -9.67
C LYS A 138 3.48 -11.84 -8.27
N MET A 139 2.82 -12.37 -7.24
CA MET A 139 3.15 -12.17 -5.84
C MET A 139 3.97 -13.34 -5.30
N GLU A 140 4.74 -13.08 -4.26
CA GLU A 140 5.48 -14.10 -3.53
C GLU A 140 4.66 -14.54 -2.33
N ARG A 141 4.66 -15.85 -2.04
CA ARG A 141 3.97 -16.37 -0.88
C ARG A 141 4.90 -16.32 0.33
N ASN A 142 4.48 -15.65 1.37
CA ASN A 142 5.18 -15.63 2.66
C ASN A 142 5.04 -17.01 3.32
N LYS A 143 6.15 -17.60 3.74
CA LYS A 143 6.16 -18.84 4.51
C LYS A 143 5.82 -18.50 5.96
N GLY A 144 4.62 -18.77 6.40
CA GLY A 144 4.18 -18.57 7.80
C GLY A 144 2.78 -19.13 8.02
N ASP A 145 2.42 -19.34 9.28
CA ASP A 145 1.10 -19.85 9.72
C ASP A 145 0.03 -18.74 9.70
N GLN A 146 0.05 -17.88 8.69
CA GLN A 146 -0.99 -16.86 8.55
C GLN A 146 -2.28 -17.48 8.01
N PRO A 147 -3.45 -17.04 8.49
CA PRO A 147 -4.73 -17.50 7.97
C PRO A 147 -4.81 -17.22 6.45
N HIS A 148 -5.39 -18.16 5.71
CA HIS A 148 -5.50 -18.09 4.26
C HIS A 148 -6.85 -17.56 3.83
N ILE A 149 -6.87 -16.39 3.15
CA ILE A 149 -8.11 -15.84 2.59
C ILE A 149 -8.39 -16.33 1.17
N GLY A 150 -7.46 -17.07 0.55
CA GLY A 150 -7.60 -17.52 -0.85
C GLY A 150 -7.58 -16.35 -1.83
N LEU A 151 -6.70 -15.38 -1.64
CA LEU A 151 -6.56 -14.19 -2.48
C LEU A 151 -6.26 -14.57 -3.92
N LYS A 152 -6.87 -13.86 -4.88
CA LYS A 152 -6.61 -13.95 -6.32
C LYS A 152 -5.97 -12.68 -6.85
N SER A 153 -6.52 -11.51 -6.50
CA SER A 153 -6.02 -10.23 -6.97
C SER A 153 -6.43 -9.09 -6.05
N VAL A 154 -5.66 -8.00 -6.12
CA VAL A 154 -5.91 -6.74 -5.40
C VAL A 154 -5.85 -5.60 -6.39
N ILE A 155 -6.74 -4.62 -6.27
CA ILE A 155 -6.74 -3.38 -7.04
C ILE A 155 -6.63 -2.22 -6.08
N TRP A 156 -5.58 -1.43 -6.24
CA TRP A 156 -5.29 -0.24 -5.45
C TRP A 156 -5.36 1.01 -6.32
N ASP A 157 -6.24 1.93 -5.98
CA ASP A 157 -6.38 3.23 -6.64
C ASP A 157 -5.58 4.31 -5.92
N LYS A 158 -5.01 5.25 -6.67
CA LYS A 158 -4.15 6.31 -6.15
C LYS A 158 -4.84 7.22 -5.14
N GLU A 159 -6.13 7.51 -5.33
CA GLU A 159 -6.87 8.48 -4.52
C GLU A 159 -7.80 7.83 -3.51
N LYS A 160 -8.15 6.56 -3.71
CA LYS A 160 -9.13 5.83 -2.88
C LYS A 160 -8.53 4.63 -2.13
N GLY A 161 -7.30 4.25 -2.46
CA GLY A 161 -6.61 3.12 -1.86
C GLY A 161 -7.12 1.77 -2.35
N LEU A 162 -7.27 0.81 -1.46
CA LEU A 162 -7.81 -0.51 -1.78
C LEU A 162 -9.26 -0.38 -2.26
N ILE A 163 -9.51 -0.54 -3.56
CA ILE A 163 -10.84 -0.41 -4.14
C ILE A 163 -11.52 -1.75 -4.39
N GLN A 164 -10.73 -2.80 -4.62
CA GLN A 164 -11.26 -4.14 -4.83
C GLN A 164 -10.24 -5.20 -4.44
N TYR A 165 -10.70 -6.32 -3.91
CA TYR A 165 -9.94 -7.57 -3.89
C TYR A 165 -10.83 -8.73 -4.30
N SER A 166 -10.22 -9.76 -4.89
CA SER A 166 -10.92 -10.94 -5.38
C SER A 166 -10.31 -12.21 -4.81
N LEU A 167 -11.14 -13.21 -4.58
CA LEU A 167 -10.76 -14.50 -4.05
C LEU A 167 -10.74 -15.57 -5.16
N LEU A 168 -10.02 -16.66 -4.92
CA LEU A 168 -9.88 -17.77 -5.87
C LEU A 168 -11.22 -18.48 -6.15
N ASN A 169 -12.16 -18.44 -5.22
CA ASN A 169 -13.51 -18.99 -5.36
C ASN A 169 -14.45 -18.12 -6.24
N GLY A 170 -13.95 -17.01 -6.81
CA GLY A 170 -14.72 -16.13 -7.68
C GLY A 170 -15.48 -15.00 -6.95
N ILE A 171 -15.40 -14.94 -5.62
CA ILE A 171 -15.98 -13.82 -4.85
C ILE A 171 -15.07 -12.60 -5.03
N SER A 172 -15.67 -11.44 -5.26
CA SER A 172 -14.98 -10.15 -5.33
C SER A 172 -15.66 -9.15 -4.40
N TYR A 173 -14.84 -8.41 -3.66
CA TYR A 173 -15.25 -7.37 -2.72
C TYR A 173 -14.85 -6.01 -3.27
N THR A 174 -15.82 -5.11 -3.37
CA THR A 174 -15.62 -3.76 -3.92
C THR A 174 -15.98 -2.72 -2.86
N ILE A 175 -15.22 -1.65 -2.78
CA ILE A 175 -15.46 -0.53 -1.86
C ILE A 175 -16.83 0.08 -2.11
N ILE A 176 -17.61 0.28 -1.03
CA ILE A 176 -18.93 0.93 -1.09
C ILE A 176 -18.94 2.29 -0.38
N SER A 177 -18.24 2.39 0.76
CA SER A 177 -18.16 3.64 1.51
C SER A 177 -16.93 3.65 2.43
N ALA A 178 -16.43 4.85 2.73
CA ALA A 178 -15.48 5.07 3.81
C ALA A 178 -16.13 5.95 4.88
N HIS A 179 -16.20 5.47 6.11
CA HIS A 179 -16.63 6.25 7.27
C HIS A 179 -15.41 6.92 7.87
N LYS A 180 -15.34 8.26 7.80
CA LYS A 180 -14.29 9.04 8.48
C LYS A 180 -14.76 9.32 9.90
N GLN A 181 -14.00 8.88 10.88
CA GLN A 181 -14.17 9.36 12.25
C GLN A 181 -13.59 10.78 12.34
N TYR A 182 -14.43 11.74 12.71
CA TYR A 182 -14.03 13.14 12.96
C TYR A 182 -13.54 13.29 14.40
#